data_8d25ff3694c313cfdba7621cc8c5479b
#
_entry.id   8d25ff3694c313cfdba7621cc8c5479b
#
_cell.length_a   1.000
_cell.length_b   1.000
_cell.length_c   1.000
_cell.angle_alpha   90.00
_cell.angle_beta   90.00
_cell.angle_gamma   90.00
#
_symmetry.space_group_name_H-M   'P 1'
#
loop_
_entity.id
_entity.type
_entity.pdbx_description
1 polymer ?
#
loop_
_entity_poly.entity_id
_entity_poly.type
_entity_poly.pdbx_seq_one_letter_code
_entity_poly.pdbx_strand_id
1 'polypeptide(L)'
;MKKFLPLLVLLMLMPLFAAAEDAVQYDAILSRDTYLVEEPGGRSIIQLPDREQVEVLSLGEEWSRIVYDREVGYCKTGYLYHFVSRDPFSYPVPDRQRVTGFASFNVATDIKGGKFNGLTAQPGQVFCVMPGEEEYYRVPIWRDAAQVHQAEVTYYPFADWQSADSGDVIGGFTTFYGEQQGKGKAAEREHNIVLGCERIHETVIRPDGYFSFNKLCAPYSQNNGYRYAPNISQTGFGYGGGVCQLTTTLYNAVLTLPLQVDEWAMHRYTGIQYAPQFFDAAVGSYSDFIFKNTLPYAIRILATPQNGILTVLILRE
;
A
#
# COMPACT_ATOMS: atom_id res chain seq x y z
N MET A 1 -6.08 -70.80 -38.16
CA MET A 1 -6.60 -70.01 -37.05
C MET A 1 -5.74 -68.74 -36.88
N LYS A 2 -6.25 -67.61 -37.40
CA LYS A 2 -5.56 -66.30 -37.32
C LYS A 2 -6.07 -65.58 -36.08
N LYS A 3 -5.15 -65.32 -35.10
CA LYS A 3 -5.47 -64.53 -33.90
C LYS A 3 -5.48 -63.07 -34.25
N PHE A 4 -6.62 -62.40 -34.11
CA PHE A 4 -6.76 -60.95 -34.14
C PHE A 4 -6.32 -60.40 -32.78
N LEU A 5 -5.34 -59.47 -32.78
CA LEU A 5 -4.92 -58.69 -31.61
C LEU A 5 -5.69 -57.34 -31.69
N PRO A 6 -6.43 -56.92 -30.66
CA PRO A 6 -7.09 -55.63 -30.70
C PRO A 6 -6.08 -54.53 -30.44
N LEU A 7 -6.05 -53.56 -31.34
CA LEU A 7 -5.28 -52.33 -31.22
C LEU A 7 -5.95 -51.43 -30.17
N LEU A 8 -5.31 -51.34 -28.99
CA LEU A 8 -5.72 -50.46 -27.90
C LEU A 8 -5.34 -49.01 -28.30
N VAL A 9 -6.29 -48.24 -28.76
CA VAL A 9 -6.11 -46.80 -28.97
C VAL A 9 -6.13 -46.12 -27.61
N LEU A 10 -4.94 -45.79 -27.11
CA LEU A 10 -4.77 -44.95 -25.93
C LEU A 10 -5.10 -43.51 -26.29
N LEU A 11 -6.35 -43.09 -26.06
CA LEU A 11 -6.71 -41.65 -26.11
C LEU A 11 -5.98 -40.98 -24.95
N MET A 12 -4.86 -40.28 -25.24
CA MET A 12 -4.29 -39.32 -24.32
C MET A 12 -5.30 -38.17 -24.19
N LEU A 13 -6.04 -38.18 -23.09
CA LEU A 13 -6.71 -36.99 -22.56
C LEU A 13 -5.62 -35.99 -22.18
N MET A 14 -5.21 -35.13 -23.10
CA MET A 14 -4.53 -33.89 -22.72
C MET A 14 -5.53 -33.11 -21.88
N PRO A 15 -5.18 -32.71 -20.64
CA PRO A 15 -5.99 -31.75 -19.94
C PRO A 15 -5.96 -30.47 -20.79
N LEU A 16 -7.13 -30.08 -21.32
CA LEU A 16 -7.36 -28.72 -21.76
C LEU A 16 -7.17 -27.84 -20.51
N PHE A 17 -5.97 -27.35 -20.30
CA PHE A 17 -5.80 -26.13 -19.54
C PHE A 17 -6.47 -25.05 -20.39
N ALA A 18 -7.76 -24.82 -20.15
CA ALA A 18 -8.35 -23.54 -20.46
C ALA A 18 -7.48 -22.54 -19.71
N ALA A 19 -6.69 -21.75 -20.44
CA ALA A 19 -6.12 -20.53 -19.92
C ALA A 19 -7.32 -19.79 -19.34
N ALA A 20 -7.37 -19.64 -18.01
CA ALA A 20 -8.30 -18.71 -17.41
C ALA A 20 -8.07 -17.40 -18.17
N GLU A 21 -9.10 -16.87 -18.84
CA GLU A 21 -9.05 -15.53 -19.38
C GLU A 21 -8.60 -14.67 -18.20
N ASP A 22 -7.43 -14.05 -18.33
CA ASP A 22 -6.86 -13.26 -17.24
C ASP A 22 -7.86 -12.14 -16.94
N ALA A 23 -8.54 -12.25 -15.82
CA ALA A 23 -9.51 -11.25 -15.40
C ALA A 23 -8.80 -9.90 -15.21
N VAL A 24 -9.42 -8.83 -15.68
CA VAL A 24 -8.91 -7.47 -15.44
C VAL A 24 -8.93 -7.20 -13.96
N GLN A 25 -7.76 -6.89 -13.39
CA GLN A 25 -7.60 -6.63 -11.96
C GLN A 25 -7.81 -5.15 -11.62
N TYR A 26 -7.31 -4.26 -12.51
CA TYR A 26 -7.39 -2.82 -12.30
C TYR A 26 -7.68 -2.10 -13.60
N ASP A 27 -8.34 -0.95 -13.50
CA ASP A 27 -8.21 0.14 -14.46
C ASP A 27 -7.06 1.04 -14.00
N ALA A 28 -6.22 1.51 -14.91
CA ALA A 28 -5.13 2.43 -14.60
C ALA A 28 -4.99 3.48 -15.69
N ILE A 29 -4.30 4.58 -15.37
CA ILE A 29 -4.03 5.67 -16.32
C ILE A 29 -2.53 5.70 -16.61
N LEU A 30 -2.17 5.95 -17.87
CA LEU A 30 -0.78 6.15 -18.28
C LEU A 30 -0.25 7.51 -17.85
N SER A 31 0.99 7.55 -17.39
CA SER A 31 1.67 8.76 -16.92
C SER A 31 2.52 9.44 -17.98
N ARG A 32 2.60 8.88 -19.19
CA ARG A 32 3.39 9.36 -20.33
C ARG A 32 3.07 8.59 -21.59
N ASP A 33 3.43 9.16 -22.73
CA ASP A 33 3.50 8.41 -23.98
C ASP A 33 4.45 7.22 -23.85
N THR A 34 3.99 6.05 -24.29
CA THR A 34 4.76 4.80 -24.26
C THR A 34 4.25 3.85 -25.35
N TYR A 35 4.65 2.59 -25.28
CA TYR A 35 4.22 1.56 -26.21
C TYR A 35 3.74 0.33 -25.46
N LEU A 36 2.67 -0.29 -25.98
CA LEU A 36 2.35 -1.68 -25.71
C LEU A 36 3.36 -2.54 -26.46
N VAL A 37 4.01 -3.49 -25.78
CA VAL A 37 4.98 -4.39 -26.37
C VAL A 37 4.53 -5.84 -26.26
N GLU A 38 4.95 -6.72 -27.19
CA GLU A 38 4.56 -8.14 -27.23
C GLU A 38 5.03 -8.89 -25.97
N GLU A 39 6.22 -8.59 -25.49
CA GLU A 39 6.86 -9.13 -24.28
C GLU A 39 7.78 -8.09 -23.64
N PRO A 40 8.17 -8.24 -22.38
CA PRO A 40 9.09 -7.32 -21.70
C PRO A 40 10.37 -7.04 -22.52
N GLY A 41 10.54 -5.78 -22.96
CA GLY A 41 11.64 -5.36 -23.82
C GLY A 41 11.53 -5.78 -25.29
N GLY A 42 10.41 -6.38 -25.68
CA GLY A 42 10.14 -6.85 -27.04
C GLY A 42 9.66 -5.79 -28.03
N ARG A 43 9.12 -6.24 -29.15
CA ARG A 43 8.63 -5.39 -30.23
C ARG A 43 7.38 -4.61 -29.82
N SER A 44 7.29 -3.35 -30.25
CA SER A 44 6.11 -2.52 -30.03
C SER A 44 4.93 -2.98 -30.91
N ILE A 45 3.76 -3.08 -30.28
CA ILE A 45 2.48 -3.41 -30.94
C ILE A 45 1.78 -2.09 -31.33
N ILE A 46 1.53 -1.21 -30.34
CA ILE A 46 0.76 0.02 -30.51
C ILE A 46 1.32 1.13 -29.60
N GLN A 47 1.19 2.37 -30.03
CA GLN A 47 1.51 3.52 -29.20
C GLN A 47 0.41 3.76 -28.17
N LEU A 48 0.81 4.00 -26.94
CA LEU A 48 -0.05 4.32 -25.80
C LEU A 48 0.15 5.81 -25.45
N PRO A 49 -0.84 6.67 -25.66
CA PRO A 49 -0.74 8.09 -25.34
C PRO A 49 -0.70 8.37 -23.81
N ASP A 50 -0.12 9.51 -23.41
CA ASP A 50 -0.22 10.01 -22.04
C ASP A 50 -1.69 10.20 -21.63
N ARG A 51 -2.02 9.83 -20.39
CA ARG A 51 -3.35 9.92 -19.76
C ARG A 51 -4.42 8.99 -20.33
N GLU A 52 -4.07 8.08 -21.21
CA GLU A 52 -5.01 7.05 -21.65
C GLU A 52 -5.27 6.03 -20.53
N GLN A 53 -6.50 5.56 -20.48
CA GLN A 53 -6.91 4.49 -19.58
C GLN A 53 -6.57 3.14 -20.20
N VAL A 54 -6.01 2.26 -19.38
CA VAL A 54 -5.69 0.88 -19.75
C VAL A 54 -6.26 -0.08 -18.70
N GLU A 55 -6.58 -1.29 -19.14
CA GLU A 55 -6.99 -2.38 -18.25
C GLU A 55 -5.74 -3.20 -17.87
N VAL A 56 -5.56 -3.48 -16.59
CA VAL A 56 -4.41 -4.21 -16.05
C VAL A 56 -4.82 -5.63 -15.72
N LEU A 57 -4.21 -6.59 -16.40
CA LEU A 57 -4.43 -8.03 -16.16
C LEU A 57 -3.53 -8.56 -15.04
N SER A 58 -2.28 -8.09 -15.00
CA SER A 58 -1.37 -8.42 -13.90
C SER A 58 -0.33 -7.33 -13.70
N LEU A 59 -0.01 -7.04 -12.43
CA LEU A 59 1.05 -6.12 -12.03
C LEU A 59 2.34 -6.90 -11.80
N GLY A 60 3.42 -6.48 -12.46
CA GLY A 60 4.77 -7.00 -12.25
C GLY A 60 5.71 -5.91 -11.72
N GLU A 61 6.90 -6.27 -11.25
CA GLU A 61 7.85 -5.29 -10.67
C GLU A 61 8.29 -4.24 -11.70
N GLU A 62 8.62 -4.66 -12.91
CA GLU A 62 9.13 -3.78 -13.96
C GLU A 62 8.15 -3.65 -15.13
N TRP A 63 7.43 -4.70 -15.46
CA TRP A 63 6.50 -4.78 -16.56
C TRP A 63 5.16 -5.32 -16.09
N SER A 64 4.08 -4.66 -16.47
CA SER A 64 2.70 -5.09 -16.23
C SER A 64 2.06 -5.53 -17.53
N ARG A 65 1.24 -6.59 -17.45
CA ARG A 65 0.44 -7.06 -18.56
C ARG A 65 -0.86 -6.28 -18.60
N ILE A 66 -1.14 -5.66 -19.72
CA ILE A 66 -2.28 -4.75 -19.89
C ILE A 66 -3.07 -5.05 -21.16
N VAL A 67 -4.28 -4.51 -21.22
CA VAL A 67 -5.12 -4.45 -22.42
C VAL A 67 -5.30 -2.99 -22.80
N TYR A 68 -5.12 -2.69 -24.07
CA TYR A 68 -5.46 -1.41 -24.68
C TYR A 68 -5.97 -1.62 -26.09
N ASP A 69 -7.12 -1.04 -26.43
CA ASP A 69 -7.79 -1.19 -27.73
C ASP A 69 -7.90 -2.66 -28.19
N ARG A 70 -8.26 -3.57 -27.27
CA ARG A 70 -8.38 -5.02 -27.44
C ARG A 70 -7.06 -5.77 -27.67
N GLU A 71 -5.94 -5.07 -27.72
CA GLU A 71 -4.62 -5.67 -27.80
C GLU A 71 -4.08 -5.97 -26.41
N VAL A 72 -3.53 -7.16 -26.21
CA VAL A 72 -2.89 -7.60 -24.97
C VAL A 72 -1.39 -7.53 -25.14
N GLY A 73 -0.71 -6.94 -24.19
CA GLY A 73 0.74 -6.85 -24.19
C GLY A 73 1.27 -6.34 -22.85
N TYR A 74 2.45 -5.77 -22.88
CA TYR A 74 3.14 -5.29 -21.69
C TYR A 74 3.47 -3.80 -21.80
N CYS A 75 3.43 -3.10 -20.68
CA CYS A 75 4.01 -1.77 -20.53
C CYS A 75 4.84 -1.71 -19.24
N LYS A 76 5.72 -0.70 -19.14
CA LYS A 76 6.46 -0.45 -17.91
C LYS A 76 5.50 -0.14 -16.76
N THR A 77 5.59 -0.89 -15.67
CA THR A 77 4.75 -0.71 -14.49
C THR A 77 4.85 0.70 -13.90
N GLY A 78 6.05 1.29 -13.88
CA GLY A 78 6.25 2.66 -13.41
C GLY A 78 5.60 3.76 -14.29
N TYR A 79 4.94 3.41 -15.39
CA TYR A 79 4.17 4.35 -16.22
C TYR A 79 2.67 4.29 -15.93
N LEU A 80 2.23 3.35 -15.09
CA LEU A 80 0.84 3.23 -14.65
C LEU A 80 0.65 4.01 -13.35
N TYR A 81 -0.47 4.70 -13.23
CA TYR A 81 -0.90 5.37 -12.01
C TYR A 81 -2.43 5.41 -11.93
N HIS A 82 -2.99 5.87 -10.83
CA HIS A 82 -4.43 5.99 -10.59
C HIS A 82 -5.16 4.67 -10.83
N PHE A 83 -4.88 3.69 -9.98
CA PHE A 83 -5.50 2.37 -10.08
C PHE A 83 -6.88 2.38 -9.44
N VAL A 84 -7.85 1.80 -10.16
CA VAL A 84 -9.18 1.47 -9.64
C VAL A 84 -9.32 -0.04 -9.69
N SER A 85 -9.52 -0.68 -8.54
CA SER A 85 -9.61 -2.14 -8.47
C SER A 85 -10.94 -2.64 -9.03
N ARG A 86 -10.87 -3.69 -9.88
CA ARG A 86 -12.06 -4.44 -10.33
C ARG A 86 -12.33 -5.69 -9.48
N ASP A 87 -11.31 -6.19 -8.79
CA ASP A 87 -11.44 -7.25 -7.78
C ASP A 87 -10.90 -6.74 -6.44
N PRO A 88 -11.78 -6.52 -5.45
CA PRO A 88 -11.41 -5.96 -4.16
C PRO A 88 -10.46 -6.84 -3.33
N PHE A 89 -10.25 -8.09 -3.73
CA PHE A 89 -9.47 -9.05 -2.94
C PHE A 89 -8.15 -9.48 -3.61
N SER A 90 -7.83 -8.98 -4.79
CA SER A 90 -6.63 -9.37 -5.55
C SER A 90 -5.40 -8.50 -5.30
N TYR A 91 -5.07 -8.21 -4.03
CA TYR A 91 -3.84 -7.47 -3.72
C TYR A 91 -2.67 -8.43 -3.54
N PRO A 92 -1.56 -8.22 -4.27
CA PRO A 92 -0.32 -8.93 -3.97
C PRO A 92 0.27 -8.38 -2.66
N VAL A 93 -0.05 -8.99 -1.53
CA VAL A 93 0.61 -8.68 -0.26
C VAL A 93 1.88 -9.52 -0.19
N PRO A 94 3.09 -8.95 -0.29
CA PRO A 94 4.33 -9.69 -0.10
C PRO A 94 4.36 -10.27 1.30
N ASP A 95 4.75 -11.54 1.44
CA ASP A 95 4.85 -12.21 2.75
C ASP A 95 5.73 -11.43 3.73
N ARG A 96 6.75 -10.75 3.23
CA ARG A 96 7.67 -9.91 4.00
C ARG A 96 7.03 -8.69 4.67
N GLN A 97 5.79 -8.31 4.31
CA GLN A 97 5.09 -7.14 4.85
C GLN A 97 3.89 -7.50 5.74
N ARG A 98 3.73 -8.77 6.05
CA ARG A 98 2.65 -9.20 6.94
C ARG A 98 2.94 -8.81 8.38
N VAL A 99 2.39 -7.69 8.77
CA VAL A 99 2.34 -7.30 10.19
C VAL A 99 1.33 -8.19 10.92
N THR A 100 1.69 -8.62 12.13
CA THR A 100 0.85 -9.55 12.92
C THR A 100 0.31 -8.90 14.18
N GLY A 101 0.74 -7.69 14.47
CA GLY A 101 0.33 -6.95 15.64
C GLY A 101 1.07 -5.62 15.73
N PHE A 102 0.93 -4.98 16.86
CA PHE A 102 1.66 -3.78 17.21
C PHE A 102 2.40 -3.95 18.53
N ALA A 103 3.39 -3.11 18.76
CA ALA A 103 4.15 -3.12 19.98
C ALA A 103 4.29 -1.69 20.52
N SER A 104 4.41 -1.57 21.84
CA SER A 104 4.75 -0.32 22.53
C SER A 104 6.15 -0.44 23.13
N PHE A 105 6.97 0.56 22.94
CA PHE A 105 8.30 0.59 23.53
C PHE A 105 8.23 0.73 25.06
N ASN A 106 8.97 -0.11 25.77
CA ASN A 106 9.11 -0.05 27.23
C ASN A 106 10.28 0.84 27.64
N VAL A 107 11.28 0.94 26.80
CA VAL A 107 12.53 1.69 27.00
C VAL A 107 12.85 2.52 25.75
N ALA A 108 13.72 3.51 25.90
CA ALA A 108 14.23 4.24 24.75
C ALA A 108 15.08 3.31 23.89
N THR A 109 14.67 3.12 22.62
CA THR A 109 15.26 2.12 21.72
C THR A 109 15.69 2.78 20.42
N ASP A 110 16.93 2.55 20.01
CA ASP A 110 17.46 3.02 18.74
C ASP A 110 17.00 2.14 17.60
N ILE A 111 16.16 2.66 16.73
CA ILE A 111 15.78 2.01 15.47
C ILE A 111 16.74 2.47 14.39
N LYS A 112 17.51 1.54 13.84
CA LYS A 112 18.49 1.78 12.77
C LYS A 112 18.20 0.84 11.60
N GLY A 113 18.36 1.35 10.41
CA GLY A 113 18.23 0.53 9.20
C GLY A 113 18.54 1.34 7.93
N GLY A 114 19.51 0.90 7.16
CA GLY A 114 19.96 1.34 5.85
C GLY A 114 20.03 2.84 5.58
N LYS A 115 19.21 3.34 4.69
CA LYS A 115 19.10 4.78 4.38
C LYS A 115 18.27 5.56 5.39
N PHE A 116 17.59 4.87 6.27
CA PHE A 116 16.90 5.48 7.39
C PHE A 116 17.96 5.94 8.42
N ASN A 117 18.06 7.23 8.64
CA ASN A 117 19.08 7.82 9.50
C ASN A 117 18.95 7.46 10.99
N GLY A 118 18.03 6.55 11.29
CA GLY A 118 17.71 6.15 12.65
C GLY A 118 16.76 7.14 13.33
N LEU A 119 16.12 6.64 14.35
CA LEU A 119 15.44 7.44 15.36
C LEU A 119 15.57 6.72 16.71
N THR A 120 15.53 7.46 17.80
CA THR A 120 15.41 6.90 19.14
C THR A 120 13.94 6.91 19.53
N ALA A 121 13.28 5.75 19.41
CA ALA A 121 11.90 5.58 19.87
C ALA A 121 11.85 5.76 21.40
N GLN A 122 10.81 6.43 21.89
CA GLN A 122 10.62 6.70 23.32
C GLN A 122 9.61 5.72 23.93
N PRO A 123 9.67 5.46 25.25
CA PRO A 123 8.68 4.65 25.94
C PRO A 123 7.25 5.12 25.64
N GLY A 124 6.34 4.17 25.38
CA GLY A 124 4.96 4.42 25.03
C GLY A 124 4.68 4.70 23.56
N GLN A 125 5.70 4.90 22.72
CA GLN A 125 5.48 4.99 21.27
C GLN A 125 5.08 3.62 20.71
N VAL A 126 4.17 3.65 19.74
CA VAL A 126 3.53 2.45 19.15
C VAL A 126 3.96 2.29 17.70
N PHE A 127 4.23 1.06 17.31
CA PHE A 127 4.54 0.68 15.93
C PHE A 127 4.04 -0.74 15.63
N CYS A 128 3.73 -1.00 14.37
CA CYS A 128 3.37 -2.35 13.93
C CYS A 128 4.61 -3.21 13.73
N VAL A 129 4.49 -4.50 13.98
CA VAL A 129 5.59 -5.46 13.90
C VAL A 129 5.23 -6.67 13.04
N MET A 130 6.27 -7.27 12.49
CA MET A 130 6.26 -8.57 11.81
C MET A 130 6.99 -9.60 12.67
N PRO A 131 6.67 -10.90 12.52
CA PRO A 131 7.51 -11.94 13.12
C PRO A 131 8.97 -11.78 12.70
N GLY A 132 9.86 -11.86 13.65
CA GLY A 132 11.31 -11.85 13.46
C GLY A 132 11.93 -13.22 13.75
N GLU A 133 13.24 -13.27 13.78
CA GLU A 133 14.01 -14.43 14.18
C GLU A 133 14.27 -14.40 15.68
N GLU A 134 14.22 -15.57 16.35
CA GLU A 134 14.51 -15.75 17.76
C GLU A 134 13.79 -14.74 18.69
N GLU A 135 14.55 -13.88 19.38
CA GLU A 135 14.06 -12.90 20.37
C GLU A 135 13.79 -11.52 19.77
N TYR A 136 13.59 -11.42 18.43
CA TYR A 136 13.40 -10.15 17.74
C TYR A 136 12.06 -10.07 17.03
N TYR A 137 11.53 -8.85 16.95
CA TYR A 137 10.49 -8.48 15.99
C TYR A 137 11.12 -7.69 14.83
N ARG A 138 10.64 -7.91 13.63
CA ARG A 138 10.99 -7.10 12.45
C ARG A 138 10.10 -5.86 12.39
N VAL A 139 10.74 -4.74 12.08
CA VAL A 139 10.04 -3.46 11.88
C VAL A 139 9.80 -3.25 10.38
N PRO A 140 8.61 -2.82 9.94
CA PRO A 140 8.29 -2.65 8.53
C PRO A 140 8.95 -1.41 7.92
N ILE A 141 10.28 -1.35 7.94
CA ILE A 141 11.06 -0.31 7.26
C ILE A 141 11.40 -0.78 5.85
N TRP A 142 11.00 0.00 4.85
CA TRP A 142 11.27 -0.29 3.46
C TRP A 142 12.78 -0.30 3.16
N ARG A 143 13.23 -1.33 2.45
CA ARG A 143 14.64 -1.60 2.07
C ARG A 143 15.58 -1.95 3.21
N ASP A 144 15.07 -2.15 4.40
CA ASP A 144 15.83 -2.49 5.57
C ASP A 144 15.21 -3.57 6.43
N ALA A 145 16.05 -4.27 7.16
CA ALA A 145 15.66 -5.29 8.13
C ALA A 145 15.93 -4.76 9.56
N ALA A 146 15.33 -3.63 9.89
CA ALA A 146 15.39 -3.16 11.26
C ALA A 146 14.69 -4.16 12.19
N GLN A 147 15.28 -4.43 13.33
CA GLN A 147 14.78 -5.35 14.33
C GLN A 147 14.74 -4.66 15.67
N VAL A 148 13.80 -5.06 16.50
CA VAL A 148 13.67 -4.62 17.89
C VAL A 148 13.62 -5.86 18.77
N HIS A 149 14.41 -5.86 19.85
CA HIS A 149 14.44 -6.99 20.77
C HIS A 149 13.11 -7.07 21.55
N GLN A 150 12.57 -8.28 21.70
CA GLN A 150 11.27 -8.51 22.36
C GLN A 150 11.23 -7.98 23.79
N ALA A 151 12.36 -7.99 24.52
CA ALA A 151 12.47 -7.46 25.88
C ALA A 151 12.30 -5.92 25.95
N GLU A 152 12.48 -5.21 24.84
CA GLU A 152 12.37 -3.74 24.80
C GLU A 152 10.94 -3.23 24.54
N VAL A 153 10.02 -4.15 24.23
CA VAL A 153 8.64 -3.82 23.83
C VAL A 153 7.62 -4.68 24.54
N THR A 154 6.38 -4.18 24.61
CA THR A 154 5.20 -4.97 24.93
C THR A 154 4.42 -5.20 23.65
N TYR A 155 4.25 -6.45 23.26
CA TYR A 155 3.58 -6.85 22.03
C TYR A 155 2.10 -7.11 22.26
N TYR A 156 1.29 -6.68 21.29
CA TYR A 156 -0.15 -6.89 21.22
C TYR A 156 -0.50 -7.47 19.84
N PRO A 157 -0.93 -8.73 19.75
CA PRO A 157 -1.35 -9.32 18.48
C PRO A 157 -2.60 -8.61 17.95
N PHE A 158 -2.77 -8.55 16.65
CA PHE A 158 -4.06 -8.20 16.07
C PHE A 158 -5.07 -9.28 16.39
N ALA A 159 -6.27 -8.87 16.80
CA ALA A 159 -7.38 -9.79 16.96
C ALA A 159 -7.83 -10.31 15.57
N ASP A 160 -8.28 -11.55 15.53
CA ASP A 160 -8.90 -12.09 14.32
C ASP A 160 -10.19 -11.29 14.02
N TRP A 161 -10.24 -10.64 12.87
CA TRP A 161 -11.35 -9.80 12.45
C TRP A 161 -12.70 -10.55 12.43
N GLN A 162 -12.69 -11.90 12.28
CA GLN A 162 -13.91 -12.72 12.31
C GLN A 162 -14.52 -12.84 13.69
N SER A 163 -13.71 -12.76 14.74
CA SER A 163 -14.10 -13.01 16.13
C SER A 163 -13.76 -11.86 17.10
N ALA A 164 -13.17 -10.76 16.61
CA ALA A 164 -12.78 -9.62 17.42
C ALA A 164 -13.99 -9.03 18.19
N ASP A 165 -13.73 -8.48 19.37
CA ASP A 165 -14.70 -7.71 20.16
C ASP A 165 -14.60 -6.20 19.84
N SER A 166 -15.60 -5.42 20.26
CA SER A 166 -15.55 -3.95 20.15
C SER A 166 -14.37 -3.39 20.95
N GLY A 167 -13.58 -2.53 20.31
CA GLY A 167 -12.33 -1.97 20.84
C GLY A 167 -11.08 -2.75 20.48
N ASP A 168 -11.20 -3.96 19.96
CA ASP A 168 -10.03 -4.74 19.54
C ASP A 168 -9.35 -4.13 18.30
N VAL A 169 -8.03 -4.13 18.31
CA VAL A 169 -7.22 -3.78 17.13
C VAL A 169 -7.15 -4.98 16.21
N ILE A 170 -7.71 -4.85 15.02
CA ILE A 170 -7.84 -5.92 14.03
C ILE A 170 -6.83 -5.82 12.87
N GLY A 171 -6.20 -4.65 12.70
CA GLY A 171 -5.22 -4.42 11.65
C GLY A 171 -4.46 -3.13 11.86
N GLY A 172 -3.40 -2.93 11.08
CA GLY A 172 -2.62 -1.71 11.17
C GLY A 172 -1.32 -1.78 10.38
N PHE A 173 -0.65 -0.63 10.26
CA PHE A 173 0.64 -0.52 9.63
C PHE A 173 1.42 0.68 10.18
N THR A 174 2.74 0.65 10.01
CA THR A 174 3.64 1.74 10.42
C THR A 174 4.59 2.08 9.29
N THR A 175 4.80 3.37 9.08
CA THR A 175 5.91 3.90 8.30
C THR A 175 6.76 4.86 9.13
N PHE A 176 8.02 5.03 8.74
CA PHE A 176 8.96 5.86 9.46
C PHE A 176 9.35 7.05 8.58
N TYR A 177 9.32 8.26 9.14
CA TYR A 177 9.76 9.48 8.46
C TYR A 177 11.01 10.10 9.10
N GLY A 178 11.55 9.45 10.14
CA GLY A 178 12.75 9.84 10.84
C GLY A 178 12.51 10.99 11.83
N GLU A 179 13.45 11.15 12.74
CA GLU A 179 13.42 12.25 13.70
C GLU A 179 13.60 13.59 12.95
N GLN A 180 12.54 14.38 12.97
CA GLN A 180 12.56 15.71 12.40
C GLN A 180 12.90 16.69 13.53
N GLN A 181 14.14 17.08 13.64
CA GLN A 181 14.63 17.94 14.74
C GLN A 181 14.04 19.39 14.70
N GLY A 182 12.80 19.55 14.28
CA GLY A 182 12.06 20.80 14.33
C GLY A 182 12.63 21.92 13.47
N LYS A 183 13.52 21.64 12.52
CA LYS A 183 14.23 22.65 11.73
C LYS A 183 13.92 22.53 10.24
N GLY A 184 13.51 23.68 9.66
CA GLY A 184 13.41 23.86 8.22
C GLY A 184 12.32 23.03 7.55
N LYS A 185 12.57 22.57 6.35
CA LYS A 185 11.59 21.88 5.48
C LYS A 185 11.08 20.54 6.02
N ALA A 186 11.84 19.92 6.89
CA ALA A 186 11.47 18.68 7.56
C ALA A 186 10.33 18.89 8.57
N ALA A 187 10.38 19.97 9.35
CA ALA A 187 9.31 20.35 10.27
C ALA A 187 8.01 20.68 9.56
N GLU A 188 8.09 21.31 8.35
CA GLU A 188 6.90 21.60 7.55
C GLU A 188 6.25 20.31 7.03
N ARG A 189 7.06 19.30 6.68
CA ARG A 189 6.58 18.01 6.27
C ARG A 189 5.91 17.24 7.41
N GLU A 190 6.51 17.26 8.59
CA GLU A 190 5.95 16.67 9.81
C GLU A 190 4.61 17.33 10.18
N HIS A 191 4.54 18.67 10.14
CA HIS A 191 3.28 19.40 10.35
C HIS A 191 2.16 18.89 9.43
N ASN A 192 2.45 18.65 8.16
CA ASN A 192 1.45 18.17 7.20
C ASN A 192 1.00 16.73 7.51
N ILE A 193 1.92 15.88 7.98
CA ILE A 193 1.59 14.51 8.44
C ILE A 193 0.67 14.59 9.66
N VAL A 194 1.03 15.38 10.67
CA VAL A 194 0.23 15.58 11.88
C VAL A 194 -1.18 16.08 11.55
N LEU A 195 -1.27 17.13 10.72
CA LEU A 195 -2.56 17.69 10.29
C LEU A 195 -3.42 16.66 9.54
N GLY A 196 -2.80 15.85 8.67
CA GLY A 196 -3.51 14.76 8.00
C GLY A 196 -4.00 13.69 8.96
N CYS A 197 -3.18 13.32 9.94
CA CYS A 197 -3.56 12.37 10.99
C CYS A 197 -4.75 12.88 11.81
N GLU A 198 -4.71 14.15 12.26
CA GLU A 198 -5.81 14.77 13.02
C GLU A 198 -7.14 14.70 12.27
N ARG A 199 -7.11 14.79 10.94
CA ARG A 199 -8.32 14.77 10.11
C ARG A 199 -8.93 13.39 9.91
N ILE A 200 -8.11 12.34 9.92
CA ILE A 200 -8.61 10.97 9.73
C ILE A 200 -8.73 10.19 11.05
N HIS A 201 -8.10 10.69 12.12
CA HIS A 201 -8.14 10.06 13.43
C HIS A 201 -9.58 9.94 13.95
N GLU A 202 -9.91 8.80 14.55
CA GLU A 202 -11.23 8.44 15.05
C GLU A 202 -12.36 8.41 14.00
N THR A 203 -12.02 8.40 12.71
CA THR A 203 -13.02 8.21 11.66
C THR A 203 -13.65 6.82 11.79
N VAL A 204 -14.97 6.79 11.94
CA VAL A 204 -15.76 5.56 12.00
C VAL A 204 -16.39 5.29 10.64
N ILE A 205 -16.18 4.08 10.11
CA ILE A 205 -16.75 3.61 8.84
C ILE A 205 -17.72 2.46 9.17
N ARG A 206 -19.01 2.66 8.96
CA ARG A 206 -20.06 1.66 9.17
C ARG A 206 -19.93 0.51 8.17
N PRO A 207 -20.55 -0.66 8.42
CA PRO A 207 -20.67 -1.69 7.40
C PRO A 207 -21.21 -1.12 6.08
N ASP A 208 -20.64 -1.54 4.97
CA ASP A 208 -20.90 -1.03 3.61
C ASP A 208 -20.61 0.47 3.39
N GLY A 209 -20.08 1.16 4.40
CA GLY A 209 -19.67 2.57 4.31
C GLY A 209 -18.35 2.74 3.58
N TYR A 210 -18.17 3.93 3.02
CA TYR A 210 -16.98 4.32 2.28
C TYR A 210 -16.13 5.32 3.05
N PHE A 211 -14.81 5.15 2.94
CA PHE A 211 -13.81 6.14 3.31
C PHE A 211 -13.26 6.79 2.04
N SER A 212 -13.07 8.10 2.05
CA SER A 212 -12.36 8.85 1.03
C SER A 212 -11.35 9.76 1.73
N PHE A 213 -10.09 9.62 1.40
CA PHE A 213 -9.03 10.40 2.03
C PHE A 213 -9.14 11.89 1.66
N ASN A 214 -9.39 12.21 0.39
CA ASN A 214 -9.53 13.58 -0.07
C ASN A 214 -10.77 14.29 0.49
N LYS A 215 -11.84 13.56 0.77
CA LYS A 215 -13.04 14.15 1.41
C LYS A 215 -12.72 14.75 2.78
N LEU A 216 -11.76 14.18 3.51
CA LEU A 216 -11.33 14.65 4.83
C LEU A 216 -10.15 15.61 4.76
N CYS A 217 -9.22 15.38 3.84
CA CYS A 217 -7.91 16.03 3.85
C CYS A 217 -7.73 17.12 2.78
N ALA A 218 -8.38 17.04 1.62
CA ALA A 218 -8.23 18.03 0.55
C ALA A 218 -9.01 19.33 0.86
N PRO A 219 -8.70 20.46 0.19
CA PRO A 219 -7.59 20.67 -0.74
C PRO A 219 -6.24 20.83 -0.02
N TYR A 220 -5.16 20.39 -0.66
CA TYR A 220 -3.80 20.52 -0.14
C TYR A 220 -3.28 21.93 -0.43
N SER A 221 -3.64 22.89 0.41
CA SER A 221 -3.35 24.31 0.23
C SER A 221 -3.04 25.00 1.57
N GLN A 222 -2.41 26.17 1.49
CA GLN A 222 -2.13 27.01 2.66
C GLN A 222 -3.43 27.39 3.41
N ASN A 223 -4.49 27.71 2.68
CA ASN A 223 -5.77 28.09 3.28
C ASN A 223 -6.41 26.94 4.06
N ASN A 224 -6.03 25.70 3.76
CA ASN A 224 -6.47 24.51 4.46
C ASN A 224 -5.43 24.03 5.49
N GLY A 225 -4.52 24.90 5.93
CA GLY A 225 -3.55 24.64 7.00
C GLY A 225 -2.29 23.87 6.58
N TYR A 226 -2.17 23.47 5.30
CA TYR A 226 -0.97 22.79 4.84
C TYR A 226 0.19 23.73 4.59
N ARG A 227 1.39 23.24 4.84
CA ARG A 227 2.64 23.94 4.65
C ARG A 227 3.34 23.46 3.39
N TYR A 228 4.17 24.36 2.83
CA TYR A 228 4.98 24.06 1.64
C TYR A 228 6.20 23.23 2.05
N ALA A 229 6.22 21.97 1.67
CA ALA A 229 7.19 20.96 2.14
C ALA A 229 7.65 20.04 1.00
N PRO A 230 8.74 19.26 1.20
CA PRO A 230 9.19 18.27 0.23
C PRO A 230 8.10 17.24 -0.09
N ASN A 231 7.91 16.96 -1.39
CA ASN A 231 6.99 15.95 -1.89
C ASN A 231 7.57 15.20 -3.11
N ILE A 232 6.88 14.16 -3.55
CA ILE A 232 7.21 13.41 -4.75
C ILE A 232 6.44 14.04 -5.93
N SER A 233 6.99 15.10 -6.49
CA SER A 233 6.43 15.82 -7.65
C SER A 233 7.56 16.27 -8.58
N GLN A 234 7.19 16.83 -9.73
CA GLN A 234 8.17 17.35 -10.69
C GLN A 234 9.07 18.45 -10.07
N THR A 235 8.52 19.26 -9.16
CA THR A 235 9.28 20.34 -8.49
C THR A 235 9.95 19.88 -7.21
N GLY A 236 9.62 18.69 -6.69
CA GLY A 236 10.11 18.16 -5.42
C GLY A 236 9.53 18.85 -4.17
N PHE A 237 8.63 19.83 -4.33
CA PHE A 237 8.01 20.58 -3.24
C PHE A 237 6.56 20.94 -3.56
N GLY A 238 5.73 21.06 -2.52
CA GLY A 238 4.34 21.48 -2.65
C GLY A 238 3.63 21.59 -1.30
N TYR A 239 2.45 22.19 -1.30
CA TYR A 239 1.57 22.14 -0.12
C TYR A 239 1.11 20.72 0.13
N GLY A 240 1.11 20.29 1.40
CA GLY A 240 0.75 18.92 1.78
C GLY A 240 1.86 17.89 1.59
N GLY A 241 3.12 18.32 1.32
CA GLY A 241 4.25 17.40 1.30
C GLY A 241 4.31 16.57 2.59
N GLY A 242 4.33 15.22 2.46
CA GLY A 242 4.22 14.26 3.57
C GLY A 242 2.88 13.53 3.65
N VAL A 243 1.79 14.09 3.15
CA VAL A 243 0.44 13.50 3.25
C VAL A 243 0.35 12.13 2.54
N CYS A 244 1.00 11.95 1.41
CA CYS A 244 1.05 10.65 0.73
C CYS A 244 1.71 9.55 1.58
N GLN A 245 2.59 9.88 2.52
CA GLN A 245 3.11 8.88 3.45
C GLN A 245 2.01 8.41 4.42
N LEU A 246 1.16 9.33 4.91
CA LEU A 246 0.01 8.95 5.73
C LEU A 246 -0.96 8.07 4.94
N THR A 247 -1.28 8.46 3.70
CA THR A 247 -2.16 7.65 2.84
C THR A 247 -1.55 6.26 2.58
N THR A 248 -0.23 6.19 2.34
CA THR A 248 0.48 4.91 2.19
C THR A 248 0.40 4.06 3.46
N THR A 249 0.54 4.66 4.64
CA THR A 249 0.42 3.93 5.91
C THR A 249 -1.00 3.39 6.10
N LEU A 250 -2.01 4.21 5.81
CA LEU A 250 -3.42 3.80 5.88
C LEU A 250 -3.73 2.69 4.84
N TYR A 251 -3.24 2.83 3.60
CA TYR A 251 -3.42 1.82 2.56
C TYR A 251 -2.86 0.46 3.00
N ASN A 252 -1.63 0.43 3.52
CA ASN A 252 -1.04 -0.81 4.02
C ASN A 252 -1.79 -1.36 5.26
N ALA A 253 -2.35 -0.51 6.12
CA ALA A 253 -3.22 -0.96 7.21
C ALA A 253 -4.51 -1.59 6.68
N VAL A 254 -5.13 -1.00 5.65
CA VAL A 254 -6.31 -1.54 4.97
C VAL A 254 -6.03 -2.90 4.35
N LEU A 255 -4.84 -3.11 3.77
CA LEU A 255 -4.42 -4.38 3.17
C LEU A 255 -4.24 -5.52 4.19
N THR A 256 -4.22 -5.24 5.50
CA THR A 256 -4.19 -6.31 6.53
C THR A 256 -5.56 -6.94 6.75
N LEU A 257 -6.62 -6.38 6.19
CA LEU A 257 -8.01 -6.77 6.38
C LEU A 257 -8.71 -7.01 5.05
N PRO A 258 -9.79 -7.80 5.01
CA PRO A 258 -10.58 -8.02 3.80
C PRO A 258 -11.48 -6.81 3.47
N LEU A 259 -10.90 -5.61 3.42
CA LEU A 259 -11.59 -4.39 3.02
C LEU A 259 -11.47 -4.19 1.49
N GLN A 260 -12.49 -3.63 0.88
CA GLN A 260 -12.51 -3.37 -0.55
C GLN A 260 -11.86 -2.02 -0.86
N VAL A 261 -10.77 -1.99 -1.61
CA VAL A 261 -10.17 -0.75 -2.12
C VAL A 261 -10.80 -0.43 -3.48
N ASP A 262 -11.47 0.71 -3.59
CA ASP A 262 -12.16 1.13 -4.80
C ASP A 262 -11.31 2.07 -5.67
N GLU A 263 -10.52 2.94 -5.03
CA GLU A 263 -9.60 3.83 -5.74
C GLU A 263 -8.26 3.88 -5.02
N TRP A 264 -7.19 3.73 -5.78
CA TRP A 264 -5.82 3.77 -5.31
C TRP A 264 -4.90 4.22 -6.44
N ALA A 265 -3.92 5.05 -6.14
CA ALA A 265 -2.93 5.50 -7.10
C ALA A 265 -1.52 5.34 -6.54
N MET A 266 -0.58 4.90 -7.38
CA MET A 266 0.86 4.98 -7.06
C MET A 266 1.42 6.37 -7.39
N HIS A 267 2.57 6.69 -6.81
CA HIS A 267 3.28 7.90 -7.20
C HIS A 267 3.76 7.80 -8.65
N ARG A 268 3.50 8.86 -9.42
CA ARG A 268 3.96 9.00 -10.80
C ARG A 268 5.48 9.09 -10.91
N TYR A 269 6.14 9.66 -9.90
CA TYR A 269 7.59 9.86 -9.87
C TYR A 269 8.26 8.90 -8.91
N THR A 270 9.46 8.43 -9.27
CA THR A 270 10.29 7.58 -8.42
C THR A 270 10.87 8.36 -7.24
N GLY A 271 11.29 7.66 -6.19
CA GLY A 271 11.96 8.29 -5.04
C GLY A 271 11.28 8.07 -3.70
N ILE A 272 10.19 7.30 -3.65
CA ILE A 272 9.55 6.87 -2.41
C ILE A 272 10.54 6.02 -1.61
N GLN A 273 10.65 6.32 -0.31
CA GLN A 273 11.59 5.64 0.59
C GLN A 273 10.91 4.90 1.75
N TYR A 274 9.57 4.97 1.85
CA TYR A 274 8.80 4.42 2.98
C TYR A 274 7.92 3.23 2.61
N ALA A 275 7.80 2.91 1.30
CA ALA A 275 7.07 1.75 0.83
C ALA A 275 7.68 1.19 -0.47
N PRO A 276 7.55 -0.12 -0.73
CA PRO A 276 7.88 -0.70 -2.02
C PRO A 276 6.86 -0.30 -3.08
N GLN A 277 7.20 -0.54 -4.33
CA GLN A 277 6.29 -0.42 -5.47
C GLN A 277 5.03 -1.25 -5.21
N PHE A 278 3.84 -0.73 -5.57
CA PHE A 278 2.50 -1.28 -5.31
C PHE A 278 2.00 -1.17 -3.86
N PHE A 279 2.86 -0.75 -2.93
CA PHE A 279 2.49 -0.54 -1.53
C PHE A 279 2.52 0.92 -1.13
N ASP A 280 2.80 1.82 -2.06
CA ASP A 280 2.63 3.26 -1.90
C ASP A 280 1.25 3.70 -2.37
N ALA A 281 0.70 4.70 -1.71
CA ALA A 281 -0.56 5.35 -2.09
C ALA A 281 -0.36 6.85 -2.19
N ALA A 282 -0.66 7.40 -3.37
CA ALA A 282 -0.57 8.81 -3.66
C ALA A 282 -1.95 9.45 -3.69
N VAL A 283 -2.07 10.63 -3.11
CA VAL A 283 -3.27 11.47 -3.18
C VAL A 283 -2.92 12.86 -3.70
N GLY A 284 -3.90 13.51 -4.32
CA GLY A 284 -3.72 14.83 -4.91
C GLY A 284 -5.02 15.37 -5.51
N SER A 285 -4.91 16.37 -6.39
CA SER A 285 -6.09 16.96 -7.02
C SER A 285 -6.83 16.03 -7.98
N TYR A 286 -6.17 14.97 -8.45
CA TYR A 286 -6.68 14.05 -9.48
C TYR A 286 -6.65 12.57 -9.06
N SER A 287 -6.28 12.29 -7.82
CA SER A 287 -6.23 10.94 -7.28
C SER A 287 -6.68 10.94 -5.82
N ASP A 288 -7.44 9.95 -5.44
CA ASP A 288 -7.88 9.73 -4.07
C ASP A 288 -7.43 8.35 -3.59
N PHE A 289 -7.66 8.08 -2.32
CA PHE A 289 -7.64 6.75 -1.75
C PHE A 289 -9.01 6.48 -1.15
N ILE A 290 -9.72 5.54 -1.79
CA ILE A 290 -11.09 5.20 -1.43
C ILE A 290 -11.16 3.70 -1.11
N PHE A 291 -11.75 3.37 0.02
CA PHE A 291 -12.06 1.98 0.35
C PHE A 291 -13.44 1.87 1.00
N LYS A 292 -14.03 0.68 0.88
CA LYS A 292 -15.30 0.28 1.47
C LYS A 292 -15.06 -0.65 2.66
N ASN A 293 -15.76 -0.44 3.75
CA ASN A 293 -15.81 -1.40 4.85
C ASN A 293 -16.73 -2.57 4.48
N THR A 294 -16.16 -3.71 4.18
CA THR A 294 -16.88 -4.96 3.85
C THR A 294 -17.10 -5.87 5.07
N LEU A 295 -16.66 -5.43 6.26
CA LEU A 295 -16.87 -6.18 7.49
C LEU A 295 -18.30 -6.01 8.01
N PRO A 296 -18.83 -6.98 8.77
CA PRO A 296 -20.22 -6.93 9.28
C PRO A 296 -20.42 -5.95 10.45
N TYR A 297 -19.38 -5.21 10.84
CA TYR A 297 -19.38 -4.25 11.92
C TYR A 297 -18.66 -2.95 11.51
N ALA A 298 -18.86 -1.89 12.27
CA ALA A 298 -18.14 -0.65 12.03
C ALA A 298 -16.65 -0.76 12.42
N ILE A 299 -15.81 -0.04 11.73
CA ILE A 299 -14.39 0.08 12.04
C ILE A 299 -14.02 1.52 12.35
N ARG A 300 -13.02 1.70 13.20
CA ARG A 300 -12.46 3.00 13.57
C ARG A 300 -10.98 3.07 13.17
N ILE A 301 -10.57 4.19 12.59
CA ILE A 301 -9.18 4.48 12.24
C ILE A 301 -8.52 5.26 13.38
N LEU A 302 -7.39 4.78 13.88
CA LEU A 302 -6.50 5.56 14.75
C LEU A 302 -5.21 5.86 13.98
N ALA A 303 -4.98 7.13 13.69
CA ALA A 303 -3.76 7.61 13.03
C ALA A 303 -2.92 8.41 14.04
N THR A 304 -1.71 7.94 14.33
CA THR A 304 -0.87 8.49 15.38
C THR A 304 0.53 8.79 14.85
N PRO A 305 0.88 10.08 14.66
CA PRO A 305 2.24 10.51 14.40
C PRO A 305 2.98 10.69 15.74
N GLN A 306 4.10 10.01 15.92
CA GLN A 306 4.86 10.01 17.15
C GLN A 306 6.36 10.18 16.86
N ASN A 307 6.85 11.42 16.75
CA ASN A 307 8.27 11.75 16.61
C ASN A 307 9.01 10.84 15.61
N GLY A 308 8.66 10.91 14.35
CA GLY A 308 9.30 10.13 13.28
C GLY A 308 8.67 8.77 12.99
N ILE A 309 7.73 8.32 13.83
CA ILE A 309 6.93 7.09 13.64
C ILE A 309 5.51 7.49 13.29
N LEU A 310 4.98 6.94 12.22
CA LEU A 310 3.60 7.12 11.79
C LEU A 310 2.89 5.76 11.80
N THR A 311 1.97 5.60 12.74
CA THR A 311 1.21 4.36 12.90
C THR A 311 -0.27 4.60 12.61
N VAL A 312 -0.86 3.73 11.82
CA VAL A 312 -2.31 3.63 11.63
C VAL A 312 -2.77 2.28 12.14
N LEU A 313 -3.73 2.28 13.06
CA LEU A 313 -4.41 1.08 13.55
C LEU A 313 -5.88 1.13 13.14
N ILE A 314 -6.45 -0.04 12.89
CA ILE A 314 -7.87 -0.22 12.59
C ILE A 314 -8.48 -1.07 13.70
N LEU A 315 -9.51 -0.53 14.33
CA LEU A 315 -10.23 -1.19 15.43
C LEU A 315 -11.62 -1.62 14.98
N ARG A 316 -12.13 -2.69 15.57
CA ARG A 316 -13.57 -2.96 15.57
C ARG A 316 -14.26 -1.94 16.49
N GLU A 317 -15.27 -1.24 15.96
CA GLU A 317 -16.08 -0.29 16.71
C GLU A 317 -17.19 -1.00 17.48
#